data_fe2b323742e881bed44c5b3f946bb2a3
#
_entry.id   fe2b323742e881bed44c5b3f946bb2a3
#
_cell.length_a   1.000
_cell.length_b   1.000
_cell.length_c   1.000
_cell.angle_alpha   90.00
_cell.angle_beta   90.00
_cell.angle_gamma   90.00
#
_symmetry.space_group_name_H-M   'P 1'
#
loop_
_entity.id
_entity.type
_entity.pdbx_description
1 polymer ?
#
loop_
_entity_poly.entity_id
_entity_poly.type
_entity_poly.pdbx_seq_one_letter_code
_entity_poly.pdbx_strand_id
1 'polypeptide(L)' 'MKFKCVFINKRTNKIINKDFTVAQIDKYMGEYIKDRAIKRGHTTTTVVKRGDNWKVTITYSK' A
#
# COMPACT_ATOMS: atom_id res chain seq x y z
N MET A 1 -3.29 3.02 15.09
CA MET A 1 -2.97 3.45 13.71
C MET A 1 -2.62 2.24 12.86
N LYS A 2 -3.42 1.95 11.89
CA LYS A 2 -3.20 0.82 10.98
C LYS A 2 -3.40 1.24 9.53
N PHE A 3 -2.66 0.59 8.66
CA PHE A 3 -2.85 0.74 7.23
C PHE A 3 -3.31 -0.58 6.65
N LYS A 4 -4.44 -0.55 5.98
CA LYS A 4 -4.96 -1.70 5.26
C LYS A 4 -4.50 -1.61 3.82
N CYS A 5 -3.74 -2.59 3.36
CA CYS A 5 -3.16 -2.56 2.02
C CYS A 5 -3.71 -3.71 1.19
N VAL A 6 -4.21 -3.36 0.02
CA VAL A 6 -4.71 -4.34 -0.95
C VAL A 6 -3.77 -4.30 -2.16
N PHE A 7 -3.13 -5.43 -2.41
CA PHE A 7 -2.19 -5.58 -3.54
C PHE A 7 -2.88 -6.36 -4.64
N ILE A 8 -2.95 -5.78 -5.83
CA ILE A 8 -3.54 -6.43 -7.00
C ILE A 8 -2.47 -6.57 -8.06
N ASN A 9 -2.16 -7.82 -8.43
CA ASN A 9 -1.21 -8.09 -9.51
C ASN A 9 -1.89 -7.76 -10.84
N LYS A 10 -1.34 -6.81 -11.57
CA LYS A 10 -1.94 -6.37 -12.84
C LYS A 10 -1.88 -7.42 -13.94
N ARG A 11 -0.95 -8.37 -13.84
CA ARG A 11 -0.79 -9.42 -14.83
C ARG A 11 -1.71 -10.62 -14.58
N THR A 12 -1.80 -11.06 -13.32
CA THR A 12 -2.54 -12.27 -12.95
C THR A 12 -3.87 -12.01 -12.25
N ASN A 13 -4.14 -10.75 -11.88
CA ASN A 13 -5.29 -10.33 -11.07
C ASN A 13 -5.33 -10.95 -9.67
N LYS A 14 -4.20 -11.47 -9.20
CA LYS A 14 -4.10 -12.00 -7.84
C LYS A 14 -4.23 -10.86 -6.83
N ILE A 15 -5.01 -11.08 -5.77
CA ILE A 15 -5.27 -10.09 -4.73
C ILE A 15 -4.67 -10.57 -3.41
N ILE A 16 -3.89 -9.71 -2.77
CA ILE A 16 -3.30 -9.97 -1.46
C ILE A 16 -3.70 -8.82 -0.53
N ASN A 17 -4.22 -9.17 0.66
CA ASN A 17 -4.56 -8.20 1.68
C ASN A 17 -3.54 -8.30 2.81
N LYS A 18 -2.99 -7.15 3.21
CA LYS A 18 -2.04 -7.07 4.33
C LYS A 18 -2.33 -5.86 5.18
N ASP A 19 -2.07 -6.00 6.49
CA ASP A 19 -2.13 -4.89 7.43
C ASP A 19 -0.71 -4.46 7.76
N PHE A 20 -0.47 -3.16 7.78
CA PHE A 20 0.84 -2.60 8.12
C PHE A 20 0.71 -1.59 9.24
N THR A 21 1.73 -1.52 10.08
CA THR A 21 1.89 -0.45 11.06
C THR A 21 2.46 0.79 10.36
N VAL A 22 2.45 1.93 11.07
CA VAL A 22 3.04 3.17 10.56
C VAL A 22 4.52 2.96 10.18
N ALA A 23 5.27 2.26 11.03
CA ALA A 23 6.68 2.00 10.76
C ALA A 23 6.89 1.14 9.53
N GLN A 24 6.03 0.15 9.31
CA GLN A 24 6.12 -0.71 8.14
C GLN A 24 5.80 0.02 6.85
N ILE A 25 4.76 0.86 6.86
CA ILE A 25 4.42 1.67 5.67
C ILE A 25 5.57 2.62 5.33
N ASP A 26 6.15 3.27 6.33
CA ASP A 26 7.26 4.17 6.12
C ASP A 26 8.46 3.45 5.50
N LYS A 27 8.76 2.26 5.99
CA LYS A 27 9.88 1.44 5.52
C LYS A 27 9.65 0.89 4.10
N TYR A 28 8.46 0.37 3.81
CA TYR A 28 8.21 -0.34 2.55
C TYR A 28 7.67 0.55 1.44
N MET A 29 6.90 1.58 1.77
CA MET A 29 6.25 2.45 0.78
C MET A 29 6.86 3.85 0.74
N GLY A 30 7.61 4.23 1.77
CA GLY A 30 8.21 5.54 1.87
C GLY A 30 7.33 6.57 2.57
N GLU A 31 7.99 7.60 3.10
CA GLU A 31 7.35 8.65 3.88
C GLU A 31 6.28 9.40 3.08
N TYR A 32 6.53 9.64 1.80
CA TYR A 32 5.60 10.36 0.93
C TYR A 32 4.25 9.64 0.84
N ILE A 33 4.29 8.33 0.62
CA ILE A 33 3.06 7.53 0.50
C ILE A 33 2.34 7.45 1.85
N LYS A 34 3.09 7.27 2.93
CA LYS A 34 2.54 7.26 4.29
C LYS A 34 1.80 8.56 4.60
N ASP A 35 2.44 9.69 4.38
CA ASP A 35 1.85 11.01 4.67
C ASP A 35 0.61 11.26 3.83
N ARG A 36 0.64 10.84 2.57
CA ARG A 36 -0.51 10.99 1.68
C ARG A 36 -1.70 10.15 2.13
N ALA A 37 -1.45 8.92 2.58
CA ALA A 37 -2.51 8.05 3.10
C ALA A 37 -3.12 8.62 4.37
N ILE A 38 -2.31 9.16 5.27
CA ILE A 38 -2.79 9.77 6.51
C ILE A 38 -3.62 11.02 6.20
N LYS A 39 -3.14 11.86 5.30
CA LYS A 39 -3.80 13.12 4.97
C LYS A 39 -5.15 12.91 4.27
N ARG A 40 -5.23 11.96 3.36
CA ARG A 40 -6.42 11.72 2.54
C ARG A 40 -7.30 10.59 3.04
N GLY A 41 -6.82 9.79 3.99
CA GLY A 41 -7.49 8.58 4.43
C GLY A 41 -7.17 7.36 3.56
N HIS A 42 -6.75 7.58 2.33
CA HIS A 42 -6.35 6.50 1.42
C HIS A 42 -5.44 7.04 0.32
N THR A 43 -4.69 6.14 -0.28
CA THR A 43 -3.91 6.46 -1.48
C THR A 43 -3.67 5.18 -2.29
N THR A 44 -3.25 5.35 -3.54
CA THR A 44 -2.95 4.23 -4.42
C THR A 44 -1.58 4.46 -5.03
N THR A 45 -0.79 3.41 -5.10
CA THR A 45 0.52 3.44 -5.72
C THR A 45 0.77 2.16 -6.50
N THR A 46 1.81 2.14 -7.30
CA THR A 46 2.22 0.95 -8.05
C THR A 46 3.59 0.52 -7.56
N VAL A 47 3.73 -0.76 -7.28
CA VAL A 47 4.98 -1.38 -6.84
C VAL A 47 5.38 -2.43 -7.84
N VAL A 48 6.65 -2.44 -8.23
CA VAL A 48 7.19 -3.49 -9.10
C VAL A 48 7.93 -4.48 -8.21
N LYS A 49 7.53 -5.74 -8.28
CA LYS A 49 8.15 -6.80 -7.50
C LYS A 49 8.25 -8.04 -8.36
N ARG A 50 9.46 -8.58 -8.47
CA ARG A 50 9.75 -9.79 -9.28
C ARG A 50 9.27 -9.66 -10.72
N GLY A 51 9.41 -8.45 -11.29
CA GLY A 51 8.98 -8.19 -12.66
C GLY A 51 7.50 -7.95 -12.85
N ASP A 52 6.68 -8.10 -11.83
CA ASP A 52 5.24 -7.86 -11.89
C ASP A 52 4.89 -6.48 -11.36
N ASN A 53 3.90 -5.86 -11.97
CA ASN A 53 3.34 -4.60 -11.48
C ASN A 53 2.17 -4.89 -10.55
N TRP A 54 2.24 -4.31 -9.35
CA TRP A 54 1.19 -4.45 -8.36
C TRP A 54 0.57 -3.08 -8.08
N LYS A 55 -0.74 -3.01 -8.19
CA LYS A 55 -1.50 -1.84 -7.75
C LYS A 55 -1.76 -2.00 -6.26
N VAL A 56 -1.30 -1.05 -5.47
CA VAL A 56 -1.46 -1.10 -4.01
C VAL A 56 -2.39 0.02 -3.57
N THR A 57 -3.51 -0.34 -2.98
CA THR A 57 -4.44 0.60 -2.38
C THR A 57 -4.24 0.57 -0.87
N ILE A 58 -3.93 1.73 -0.30
CA ILE A 58 -3.61 1.86 1.11
C ILE A 58 -4.70 2.68 1.78
N THR A 59 -5.34 2.12 2.80
CA THR A 59 -6.38 2.79 3.57
C THR A 59 -5.89 2.97 4.99
N TYR A 60 -5.95 4.21 5.49
CA TYR A 60 -5.51 4.56 6.84
C TYR A 60 -6.68 4.45 7.80
N SER A 61 -6.45 3.76 8.93
CA SER A 61 -7.41 3.66 10.03
C SER A 61 -6.75 4.10 11.32
N LYS A 62 -7.44 4.95 12.05
CA LYS A 62 -6.97 5.38 13.37
C LYS A 62 -7.13 4.28 14.41
#